data_5bbe45459afc717e35eb8f5571aed653
#
_entry.id   5bbe45459afc717e35eb8f5571aed653
#
_cell.length_a   1.000
_cell.length_b   1.000
_cell.length_c   1.000
_cell.angle_alpha   90.00
_cell.angle_beta   90.00
_cell.angle_gamma   90.00
#
_symmetry.space_group_name_H-M   'P 1'
#
loop_
_entity.id
_entity.type
_entity.pdbx_description
1 polymer ?
#
loop_
_entity_poly.entity_id
_entity_poly.type
_entity_poly.pdbx_seq_one_letter_code
_entity_poly.pdbx_strand_id
1 'polypeptide(L)'
;TLFRSRGNFEGKSIPNLIKNNDYEVENPRIETILPKVYDYRLTRTSLHKDDKILTSWNGMMIAALAIAYKAFGNEKYLNAAESALRFIKKKLINDNNKIAARYREEQVLENGTLDDYAFYVWALIEMYESTFETHYLKRAIKFNEKMIKLFWDDEKNGFYMTSNDSENLIYRPKEAYDGAIPSGNSVASFNLVRLSRLTGDINIEGMSNKQIEFLANFIEDYPPGYTFSLISLIYKLYSSKEIVCVAKDKEAIKDFQNIINNKFLVNTSVIALCKNEIEELSEVVPFIKGYDLKDSKTTYYICENKECSLPFTNINELIKAL
;
A
#
# COMPACT_ATOMS: atom_id res chain seq x y z
N THR A 1 16.79 -27.15 22.39
CA THR A 1 15.50 -27.70 21.97
C THR A 1 15.03 -28.69 22.99
N LEU A 2 13.96 -28.39 23.71
CA LEU A 2 13.36 -29.35 24.64
C LEU A 2 12.45 -30.29 23.85
N PHE A 3 12.94 -31.48 23.57
CA PHE A 3 12.11 -32.58 23.07
C PHE A 3 11.22 -33.05 24.22
N ARG A 4 9.92 -32.82 24.13
CA ARG A 4 8.97 -33.46 25.04
C ARG A 4 8.70 -34.88 24.56
N SER A 5 8.61 -35.85 25.48
CA SER A 5 8.33 -37.26 25.15
C SER A 5 7.04 -37.46 24.34
N ARG A 6 6.10 -36.50 24.42
CA ARG A 6 4.85 -36.50 23.67
C ARG A 6 4.83 -35.57 22.45
N GLY A 7 5.97 -34.90 22.14
CA GLY A 7 6.03 -33.86 21.11
C GLY A 7 5.30 -32.57 21.51
N ASN A 8 5.40 -31.55 20.64
CA ASN A 8 4.72 -30.27 20.78
C ASN A 8 3.71 -30.00 19.64
N PHE A 9 3.53 -30.95 18.74
CA PHE A 9 2.59 -30.88 17.64
C PHE A 9 2.20 -32.29 17.18
N GLU A 10 0.98 -32.72 17.48
CA GLU A 10 0.40 -34.01 17.06
C GLU A 10 1.33 -35.22 17.25
N GLY A 11 1.95 -35.34 18.42
CA GLY A 11 2.90 -36.43 18.72
C GLY A 11 4.30 -36.29 18.08
N LYS A 12 4.54 -35.20 17.31
CA LYS A 12 5.84 -34.84 16.72
C LYS A 12 6.42 -33.61 17.43
N SER A 13 7.70 -33.34 17.22
CA SER A 13 8.37 -32.17 17.78
C SER A 13 8.72 -31.19 16.66
N ILE A 14 8.19 -29.97 16.75
CA ILE A 14 8.66 -28.85 15.95
C ILE A 14 9.78 -28.15 16.74
N PRO A 15 11.02 -28.09 16.21
CA PRO A 15 12.09 -27.34 16.81
C PRO A 15 11.71 -25.86 16.93
N ASN A 16 12.02 -25.25 18.09
CA ASN A 16 11.76 -23.84 18.33
C ASN A 16 12.77 -23.24 19.31
N LEU A 17 12.84 -21.93 19.38
CA LEU A 17 13.74 -21.17 20.24
C LEU A 17 13.03 -20.53 21.44
N ILE A 18 11.76 -20.85 21.71
CA ILE A 18 10.93 -20.20 22.75
C ILE A 18 11.57 -20.18 24.15
N LYS A 19 12.36 -21.19 24.49
CA LYS A 19 13.07 -21.29 25.77
C LYS A 19 14.58 -21.17 25.65
N ASN A 20 15.07 -20.64 24.55
CA ASN A 20 16.50 -20.39 24.37
C ASN A 20 16.79 -18.93 24.75
N ASN A 21 17.49 -18.70 25.84
CA ASN A 21 17.89 -17.37 26.28
C ASN A 21 18.95 -16.73 25.38
N ASP A 22 19.66 -17.56 24.60
CA ASP A 22 20.76 -17.14 23.75
C ASP A 22 20.37 -17.09 22.24
N TYR A 23 19.08 -16.94 21.94
CA TYR A 23 18.59 -16.99 20.54
C TYR A 23 19.12 -15.85 19.65
N GLU A 24 19.53 -14.72 20.24
CA GLU A 24 20.16 -13.58 19.55
C GLU A 24 21.67 -13.72 19.40
N VAL A 25 22.28 -14.71 20.06
CA VAL A 25 23.74 -14.93 19.99
C VAL A 25 24.07 -15.71 18.73
N GLU A 26 24.85 -15.10 17.86
CA GLU A 26 25.42 -15.78 16.68
C GLU A 26 26.27 -16.97 17.09
N ASN A 27 25.99 -18.12 16.49
CA ASN A 27 26.75 -19.33 16.75
C ASN A 27 27.41 -19.82 15.45
N PRO A 28 28.74 -19.60 15.30
CA PRO A 28 29.46 -19.94 14.07
C PRO A 28 29.36 -21.43 13.68
N ARG A 29 29.16 -22.32 14.65
CA ARG A 29 28.94 -23.74 14.39
C ARG A 29 27.59 -23.99 13.71
N ILE A 30 26.54 -23.25 14.11
CA ILE A 30 25.22 -23.36 13.48
C ILE A 30 25.31 -22.83 12.05
N GLU A 31 25.95 -21.70 11.84
CA GLU A 31 26.13 -21.11 10.51
C GLU A 31 26.85 -22.05 9.52
N THR A 32 27.86 -22.77 9.98
CA THR A 32 28.56 -23.76 9.14
C THR A 32 27.74 -25.02 8.87
N ILE A 33 26.79 -25.36 9.72
CA ILE A 33 25.92 -26.54 9.59
C ILE A 33 24.71 -26.26 8.73
N LEU A 34 24.11 -25.06 8.82
CA LEU A 34 22.88 -24.72 8.10
C LEU A 34 22.91 -25.00 6.61
N PRO A 35 23.95 -24.63 5.84
CA PRO A 35 24.04 -24.98 4.42
C PRO A 35 23.98 -26.48 4.17
N LYS A 36 24.69 -27.28 4.99
CA LYS A 36 24.71 -28.74 4.86
C LYS A 36 23.35 -29.37 5.13
N VAL A 37 22.64 -28.85 6.13
CA VAL A 37 21.27 -29.30 6.45
C VAL A 37 20.30 -28.89 5.33
N TYR A 38 20.49 -27.72 4.75
CA TYR A 38 19.72 -27.25 3.60
C TYR A 38 19.92 -28.14 2.37
N ASP A 39 21.17 -28.43 2.01
CA ASP A 39 21.53 -29.33 0.91
C ASP A 39 20.96 -30.72 1.12
N TYR A 40 21.10 -31.28 2.34
CA TYR A 40 20.46 -32.54 2.68
C TYR A 40 18.95 -32.51 2.54
N ARG A 41 18.29 -31.40 2.94
CA ARG A 41 16.87 -31.22 2.77
C ARG A 41 16.46 -31.25 1.29
N LEU A 42 17.26 -30.68 0.40
CA LEU A 42 16.98 -30.68 -1.04
C LEU A 42 17.02 -32.09 -1.67
N THR A 43 17.74 -33.05 -1.04
CA THR A 43 17.73 -34.43 -1.50
C THR A 43 16.50 -35.25 -1.08
N ARG A 44 15.66 -34.68 -0.24
CA ARG A 44 14.40 -35.32 0.23
C ARG A 44 13.28 -35.15 -0.78
N THR A 45 12.09 -35.63 -0.42
CA THR A 45 10.88 -35.50 -1.25
C THR A 45 10.67 -34.05 -1.69
N SER A 46 10.55 -33.83 -2.99
CA SER A 46 10.16 -32.54 -3.55
C SER A 46 8.77 -32.18 -3.08
N LEU A 47 8.63 -30.99 -2.52
CA LEU A 47 7.33 -30.46 -2.14
C LEU A 47 6.65 -29.83 -3.35
N HIS A 48 5.33 -30.00 -3.46
CA HIS A 48 4.57 -29.25 -4.44
C HIS A 48 4.69 -27.77 -4.17
N LYS A 49 5.07 -26.97 -5.17
CA LYS A 49 5.08 -25.52 -5.11
C LYS A 49 3.80 -24.99 -5.75
N ASP A 50 3.02 -24.27 -5.01
CA ASP A 50 1.94 -23.46 -5.59
C ASP A 50 2.58 -22.22 -6.25
N ASP A 51 2.59 -22.22 -7.59
CA ASP A 51 3.26 -21.22 -8.42
C ASP A 51 2.30 -20.21 -9.04
N LYS A 52 1.06 -20.14 -8.50
CA LYS A 52 0.10 -19.12 -8.88
C LYS A 52 0.62 -17.72 -8.54
N ILE A 53 0.49 -16.80 -9.47
CA ILE A 53 0.76 -15.37 -9.26
C ILE A 53 -0.59 -14.70 -9.03
N LEU A 54 -0.88 -14.33 -7.77
CA LEU A 54 -2.11 -13.67 -7.35
C LEU A 54 -1.92 -12.15 -7.39
N THR A 55 -2.84 -11.43 -8.01
CA THR A 55 -2.75 -9.96 -8.13
C THR A 55 -2.79 -9.29 -6.76
N SER A 56 -3.72 -9.67 -5.89
CA SER A 56 -3.86 -9.12 -4.54
C SER A 56 -2.59 -9.29 -3.70
N TRP A 57 -2.01 -10.49 -3.66
CA TRP A 57 -0.81 -10.75 -2.87
C TRP A 57 0.43 -10.02 -3.41
N ASN A 58 0.53 -9.91 -4.74
CA ASN A 58 1.58 -9.09 -5.34
C ASN A 58 1.36 -7.61 -5.05
N GLY A 59 0.11 -7.12 -5.02
CA GLY A 59 -0.21 -5.75 -4.61
C GLY A 59 0.29 -5.46 -3.19
N MET A 60 0.00 -6.33 -2.22
CA MET A 60 0.52 -6.19 -0.84
C MET A 60 2.04 -6.21 -0.79
N MET A 61 2.70 -7.12 -1.52
CA MET A 61 4.16 -7.20 -1.54
C MET A 61 4.79 -5.96 -2.18
N ILE A 62 4.21 -5.41 -3.24
CA ILE A 62 4.68 -4.17 -3.87
C ILE A 62 4.57 -3.00 -2.87
N ALA A 63 3.44 -2.88 -2.17
CA ALA A 63 3.28 -1.87 -1.12
C ALA A 63 4.35 -2.01 -0.02
N ALA A 64 4.58 -3.24 0.46
CA ALA A 64 5.62 -3.52 1.46
C ALA A 64 7.03 -3.18 0.96
N LEU A 65 7.36 -3.52 -0.29
CA LEU A 65 8.65 -3.19 -0.91
C LEU A 65 8.85 -1.68 -1.08
N ALA A 66 7.80 -0.94 -1.48
CA ALA A 66 7.84 0.51 -1.58
C ALA A 66 8.07 1.16 -0.21
N ILE A 67 7.38 0.70 0.83
CA ILE A 67 7.59 1.15 2.22
C ILE A 67 9.00 0.80 2.70
N ALA A 68 9.50 -0.40 2.38
CA ALA A 68 10.86 -0.81 2.73
C ALA A 68 11.93 0.05 2.02
N TYR A 69 11.69 0.44 0.77
CA TYR A 69 12.55 1.40 0.07
C TYR A 69 12.58 2.75 0.79
N LYS A 70 11.42 3.29 1.18
CA LYS A 70 11.37 4.53 1.99
C LYS A 70 12.17 4.41 3.29
N ALA A 71 12.00 3.28 3.99
CA ALA A 71 12.59 3.10 5.32
C ALA A 71 14.10 2.83 5.29
N PHE A 72 14.60 2.10 4.29
CA PHE A 72 15.99 1.61 4.24
C PHE A 72 16.85 2.24 3.14
N GLY A 73 16.26 2.98 2.19
CA GLY A 73 16.98 3.59 1.06
C GLY A 73 17.61 2.57 0.10
N ASN A 74 17.21 1.29 0.14
CA ASN A 74 17.81 0.25 -0.67
C ASN A 74 17.05 0.06 -1.99
N GLU A 75 17.69 0.44 -3.09
CA GLU A 75 17.16 0.36 -4.45
C GLU A 75 16.69 -1.05 -4.86
N LYS A 76 17.17 -2.10 -4.23
CA LYS A 76 16.73 -3.47 -4.52
C LYS A 76 15.22 -3.64 -4.27
N TYR A 77 14.69 -2.98 -3.25
CA TYR A 77 13.26 -3.02 -2.94
C TYR A 77 12.44 -2.31 -4.00
N LEU A 78 12.84 -1.12 -4.41
CA LEU A 78 12.17 -0.36 -5.46
C LEU A 78 12.17 -1.13 -6.79
N ASN A 79 13.35 -1.62 -7.21
CA ASN A 79 13.50 -2.39 -8.45
C ASN A 79 12.63 -3.67 -8.46
N ALA A 80 12.49 -4.35 -7.32
CA ALA A 80 11.62 -5.52 -7.19
C ALA A 80 10.14 -5.13 -7.31
N ALA A 81 9.72 -4.05 -6.64
CA ALA A 81 8.35 -3.51 -6.73
C ALA A 81 7.98 -3.12 -8.17
N GLU A 82 8.86 -2.38 -8.85
CA GLU A 82 8.66 -1.99 -10.26
C GLU A 82 8.58 -3.20 -11.20
N SER A 83 9.42 -4.22 -10.97
CA SER A 83 9.40 -5.43 -11.77
C SER A 83 8.08 -6.17 -11.62
N ALA A 84 7.55 -6.28 -10.40
CA ALA A 84 6.25 -6.87 -10.13
C ALA A 84 5.11 -6.05 -10.76
N LEU A 85 5.15 -4.70 -10.66
CA LEU A 85 4.17 -3.83 -11.33
C LEU A 85 4.18 -3.96 -12.85
N ARG A 86 5.38 -4.05 -13.45
CA ARG A 86 5.50 -4.29 -14.91
C ARG A 86 4.86 -5.63 -15.31
N PHE A 87 5.07 -6.67 -14.48
CA PHE A 87 4.44 -7.98 -14.73
C PHE A 87 2.91 -7.89 -14.65
N ILE A 88 2.36 -7.32 -13.56
CA ILE A 88 0.91 -7.14 -13.40
C ILE A 88 0.34 -6.36 -14.58
N LYS A 89 0.96 -5.23 -14.96
CA LYS A 89 0.52 -4.41 -16.10
C LYS A 89 0.47 -5.21 -17.40
N LYS A 90 1.47 -6.07 -17.63
CA LYS A 90 1.62 -6.82 -18.89
C LYS A 90 0.74 -8.06 -18.95
N LYS A 91 0.51 -8.75 -17.82
CA LYS A 91 -0.08 -10.08 -17.81
C LYS A 91 -1.45 -10.16 -17.12
N LEU A 92 -1.73 -9.23 -16.21
CA LEU A 92 -2.91 -9.28 -15.33
C LEU A 92 -3.87 -8.09 -15.51
N ILE A 93 -3.54 -7.15 -16.41
CA ILE A 93 -4.43 -6.03 -16.75
C ILE A 93 -4.68 -6.07 -18.25
N ASN A 94 -5.94 -6.14 -18.63
CA ASN A 94 -6.35 -6.14 -20.03
C ASN A 94 -6.50 -4.70 -20.60
N ASP A 95 -6.77 -4.59 -21.91
CA ASP A 95 -6.91 -3.30 -22.60
C ASP A 95 -8.06 -2.44 -22.07
N ASN A 96 -9.09 -3.05 -21.48
CA ASN A 96 -10.20 -2.36 -20.82
C ASN A 96 -9.89 -1.94 -19.39
N ASN A 97 -8.64 -2.08 -18.93
CA ASN A 97 -8.19 -1.85 -17.56
C ASN A 97 -8.96 -2.68 -16.53
N LYS A 98 -9.34 -3.91 -16.86
CA LYS A 98 -9.80 -4.89 -15.89
C LYS A 98 -8.61 -5.65 -15.34
N ILE A 99 -8.62 -5.84 -14.04
CA ILE A 99 -7.60 -6.61 -13.32
C ILE A 99 -8.06 -8.07 -13.28
N ALA A 100 -7.15 -8.98 -13.59
CA ALA A 100 -7.33 -10.41 -13.43
C ALA A 100 -6.87 -10.86 -12.04
N ALA A 101 -7.52 -11.89 -11.49
CA ALA A 101 -7.19 -12.39 -10.15
C ALA A 101 -5.85 -13.15 -10.13
N ARG A 102 -5.55 -13.91 -11.18
CA ARG A 102 -4.47 -14.90 -11.15
C ARG A 102 -3.86 -15.14 -12.51
N TYR A 103 -2.53 -15.37 -12.51
CA TYR A 103 -1.78 -15.91 -13.65
C TYR A 103 -1.07 -17.20 -13.23
N ARG A 104 -1.13 -18.22 -14.09
CA ARG A 104 -0.37 -19.48 -13.95
C ARG A 104 -0.25 -20.16 -15.31
N GLU A 105 0.93 -20.65 -15.67
CA GLU A 105 1.16 -21.44 -16.90
C GLU A 105 0.54 -20.79 -18.17
N GLU A 106 0.78 -19.47 -18.32
CA GLU A 106 0.23 -18.62 -19.39
C GLU A 106 -1.31 -18.46 -19.39
N GLN A 107 -2.00 -19.01 -18.39
CA GLN A 107 -3.43 -18.85 -18.22
C GLN A 107 -3.74 -17.71 -17.23
N VAL A 108 -4.73 -16.92 -17.58
CA VAL A 108 -5.22 -15.79 -16.78
C VAL A 108 -6.63 -16.10 -16.28
N LEU A 109 -6.88 -15.93 -14.98
CA LEU A 109 -8.23 -15.94 -14.42
C LEU A 109 -8.75 -14.50 -14.42
N GLU A 110 -9.60 -14.16 -15.39
CA GLU A 110 -9.90 -12.78 -15.80
C GLU A 110 -10.69 -11.94 -14.78
N ASN A 111 -11.52 -12.55 -13.95
CA ASN A 111 -12.39 -11.78 -13.04
C ASN A 111 -11.71 -11.56 -11.70
N GLY A 112 -10.98 -10.44 -11.58
CA GLY A 112 -10.43 -9.97 -10.31
C GLY A 112 -11.53 -9.59 -9.33
N THR A 113 -11.24 -9.82 -8.05
CA THR A 113 -12.09 -9.47 -6.92
C THR A 113 -11.80 -8.06 -6.41
N LEU A 114 -12.56 -7.59 -5.43
CA LEU A 114 -12.29 -6.35 -4.72
C LEU A 114 -10.85 -6.27 -4.20
N ASP A 115 -10.33 -7.38 -3.62
CA ASP A 115 -8.97 -7.44 -3.07
C ASP A 115 -7.91 -7.13 -4.13
N ASP A 116 -8.09 -7.65 -5.35
CA ASP A 116 -7.13 -7.44 -6.44
C ASP A 116 -7.04 -5.95 -6.82
N TYR A 117 -8.18 -5.26 -6.83
CA TYR A 117 -8.22 -3.82 -7.10
C TYR A 117 -7.72 -3.01 -5.91
N ALA A 118 -8.19 -3.29 -4.70
CA ALA A 118 -7.85 -2.52 -3.50
C ALA A 118 -6.34 -2.59 -3.20
N PHE A 119 -5.75 -3.78 -3.26
CA PHE A 119 -4.31 -3.94 -3.01
C PHE A 119 -3.44 -3.40 -4.14
N TYR A 120 -3.91 -3.47 -5.40
CA TYR A 120 -3.21 -2.83 -6.50
C TYR A 120 -3.23 -1.30 -6.41
N VAL A 121 -4.35 -0.69 -6.01
CA VAL A 121 -4.44 0.76 -5.76
C VAL A 121 -3.53 1.14 -4.60
N TRP A 122 -3.52 0.39 -3.51
CA TRP A 122 -2.60 0.61 -2.38
C TRP A 122 -1.14 0.56 -2.83
N ALA A 123 -0.77 -0.46 -3.60
CA ALA A 123 0.57 -0.56 -4.17
C ALA A 123 0.97 0.69 -4.98
N LEU A 124 0.06 1.21 -5.82
CA LEU A 124 0.32 2.39 -6.62
C LEU A 124 0.47 3.67 -5.79
N ILE A 125 -0.31 3.81 -4.70
CA ILE A 125 -0.18 4.93 -3.76
C ILE A 125 1.19 4.87 -3.06
N GLU A 126 1.61 3.69 -2.56
CA GLU A 126 2.92 3.53 -1.93
C GLU A 126 4.08 3.79 -2.89
N MET A 127 3.95 3.35 -4.16
CA MET A 127 4.94 3.66 -5.19
C MET A 127 5.01 5.15 -5.49
N TYR A 128 3.87 5.85 -5.55
CA TYR A 128 3.85 7.30 -5.70
C TYR A 128 4.58 7.98 -4.55
N GLU A 129 4.24 7.68 -3.31
CA GLU A 129 4.87 8.29 -2.13
C GLU A 129 6.34 7.90 -1.95
N SER A 130 6.78 6.82 -2.60
CA SER A 130 8.17 6.36 -2.56
C SER A 130 9.05 6.99 -3.64
N THR A 131 8.45 7.46 -4.76
CA THR A 131 9.18 7.93 -5.93
C THR A 131 8.80 9.34 -6.37
N PHE A 132 7.62 9.80 -5.99
CA PHE A 132 6.93 11.00 -6.48
C PHE A 132 6.71 11.02 -8.01
N GLU A 133 6.73 9.85 -8.65
CA GLU A 133 6.45 9.73 -10.08
C GLU A 133 4.93 9.83 -10.34
N THR A 134 4.50 10.91 -10.96
CA THR A 134 3.09 11.28 -11.20
C THR A 134 2.26 10.16 -11.82
N HIS A 135 2.87 9.34 -12.67
CA HIS A 135 2.15 8.27 -13.35
C HIS A 135 1.59 7.19 -12.40
N TYR A 136 2.20 6.97 -11.23
CA TYR A 136 1.65 6.05 -10.23
C TYR A 136 0.37 6.61 -9.61
N LEU A 137 0.34 7.90 -9.27
CA LEU A 137 -0.85 8.54 -8.71
C LEU A 137 -2.00 8.56 -9.74
N LYS A 138 -1.73 8.95 -10.99
CA LYS A 138 -2.73 8.89 -12.08
C LYS A 138 -3.33 7.49 -12.23
N ARG A 139 -2.48 6.45 -12.16
CA ARG A 139 -2.96 5.07 -12.22
C ARG A 139 -3.75 4.67 -10.98
N ALA A 140 -3.33 5.08 -9.78
CA ALA A 140 -4.06 4.80 -8.55
C ALA A 140 -5.49 5.35 -8.61
N ILE A 141 -5.65 6.60 -9.04
CA ILE A 141 -6.95 7.24 -9.22
C ILE A 141 -7.79 6.48 -10.24
N LYS A 142 -7.24 6.19 -11.42
CA LYS A 142 -7.94 5.45 -12.48
C LYS A 142 -8.45 4.08 -12.02
N PHE A 143 -7.63 3.32 -11.29
CA PHE A 143 -8.03 2.00 -10.81
C PHE A 143 -8.97 2.08 -9.59
N ASN A 144 -8.87 3.13 -8.78
CA ASN A 144 -9.83 3.42 -7.71
C ASN A 144 -11.22 3.74 -8.30
N GLU A 145 -11.32 4.58 -9.33
CA GLU A 145 -12.57 4.84 -10.04
C GLU A 145 -13.16 3.56 -10.65
N LYS A 146 -12.29 2.71 -11.22
CA LYS A 146 -12.71 1.41 -11.77
C LYS A 146 -13.22 0.49 -10.66
N MET A 147 -12.56 0.45 -9.50
CA MET A 147 -12.98 -0.31 -8.33
C MET A 147 -14.35 0.16 -7.84
N ILE A 148 -14.55 1.46 -7.69
CA ILE A 148 -15.85 2.03 -7.30
C ILE A 148 -16.93 1.60 -8.29
N LYS A 149 -16.71 1.78 -9.59
CA LYS A 149 -17.67 1.42 -10.63
C LYS A 149 -18.07 -0.06 -10.61
N LEU A 150 -17.16 -0.96 -10.28
CA LEU A 150 -17.39 -2.41 -10.38
C LEU A 150 -17.96 -3.03 -9.09
N PHE A 151 -17.62 -2.48 -7.94
CA PHE A 151 -17.85 -3.17 -6.67
C PHE A 151 -18.70 -2.38 -5.67
N TRP A 152 -18.89 -1.06 -5.85
CA TRP A 152 -19.61 -0.24 -4.89
C TRP A 152 -21.11 -0.59 -4.81
N ASP A 153 -21.66 -0.57 -3.58
CA ASP A 153 -23.09 -0.66 -3.33
C ASP A 153 -23.64 0.74 -3.02
N ASP A 154 -24.42 1.29 -3.97
CA ASP A 154 -25.02 2.62 -3.85
C ASP A 154 -26.14 2.69 -2.81
N GLU A 155 -26.76 1.56 -2.45
CA GLU A 155 -27.90 1.50 -1.53
C GLU A 155 -27.46 1.39 -0.07
N LYS A 156 -26.47 0.53 0.22
CA LYS A 156 -26.09 0.15 1.59
C LYS A 156 -24.63 0.48 1.92
N ASN A 157 -23.95 1.22 1.06
CA ASN A 157 -22.52 1.51 1.16
C ASN A 157 -21.64 0.23 1.21
N GLY A 158 -20.32 0.38 1.17
CA GLY A 158 -19.38 -0.73 1.16
C GLY A 158 -19.24 -1.40 -0.20
N PHE A 159 -18.18 -2.17 -0.36
CA PHE A 159 -17.85 -2.85 -1.60
C PHE A 159 -18.20 -4.33 -1.56
N TYR A 160 -18.83 -4.82 -2.62
CA TYR A 160 -19.01 -6.24 -2.86
C TYR A 160 -17.67 -6.91 -3.21
N MET A 161 -17.52 -8.20 -2.88
CA MET A 161 -16.34 -9.00 -3.25
C MET A 161 -16.20 -9.23 -4.75
N THR A 162 -17.35 -9.36 -5.43
CA THR A 162 -17.41 -9.67 -6.88
C THR A 162 -17.92 -8.48 -7.66
N SER A 163 -17.38 -8.29 -8.87
CA SER A 163 -17.78 -7.17 -9.74
C SER A 163 -19.22 -7.31 -10.24
N ASN A 164 -19.84 -6.19 -10.58
CA ASN A 164 -21.21 -6.15 -11.10
C ASN A 164 -21.34 -6.66 -12.54
N ASP A 165 -20.23 -6.85 -13.24
CA ASP A 165 -20.16 -7.38 -14.61
C ASP A 165 -19.59 -8.81 -14.67
N SER A 166 -19.47 -9.48 -13.52
CA SER A 166 -19.14 -10.90 -13.44
C SER A 166 -20.40 -11.78 -13.49
N GLU A 167 -20.20 -13.09 -13.39
CA GLU A 167 -21.28 -14.07 -13.33
C GLU A 167 -22.32 -13.71 -12.25
N ASN A 168 -23.61 -13.86 -12.56
CA ASN A 168 -24.67 -13.57 -11.62
C ASN A 168 -24.68 -14.60 -10.49
N LEU A 169 -24.23 -14.19 -9.33
CA LEU A 169 -24.25 -14.99 -8.12
C LEU A 169 -25.60 -14.85 -7.41
N ILE A 170 -26.04 -15.91 -6.74
CA ILE A 170 -27.24 -15.88 -5.89
C ILE A 170 -27.08 -14.83 -4.76
N TYR A 171 -25.86 -14.66 -4.27
CA TYR A 171 -25.52 -13.68 -3.23
C TYR A 171 -24.14 -13.07 -3.51
N ARG A 172 -24.03 -11.76 -3.39
CA ARG A 172 -22.76 -11.01 -3.47
C ARG A 172 -22.35 -10.58 -2.05
N PRO A 173 -21.34 -11.23 -1.45
CA PRO A 173 -20.90 -10.87 -0.11
C PRO A 173 -20.10 -9.56 -0.10
N LYS A 174 -20.11 -8.88 1.05
CA LYS A 174 -19.20 -7.79 1.41
C LYS A 174 -18.34 -8.26 2.57
N GLU A 175 -17.10 -8.62 2.29
CA GLU A 175 -16.14 -9.04 3.32
C GLU A 175 -15.51 -7.79 3.95
N ALA A 176 -15.62 -7.67 5.27
CA ALA A 176 -15.03 -6.56 6.03
C ALA A 176 -14.00 -7.05 7.07
N TYR A 177 -14.05 -8.33 7.44
CA TYR A 177 -13.20 -8.91 8.47
C TYR A 177 -11.74 -8.99 8.04
N ASP A 178 -10.84 -8.44 8.86
CA ASP A 178 -9.40 -8.55 8.68
C ASP A 178 -8.91 -9.87 9.28
N GLY A 179 -8.67 -10.86 8.44
CA GLY A 179 -8.23 -12.20 8.82
C GLY A 179 -6.71 -12.37 8.77
N ALA A 180 -6.26 -13.37 8.01
CA ALA A 180 -4.82 -13.57 7.76
C ALA A 180 -4.22 -12.45 6.90
N ILE A 181 -5.04 -11.77 6.12
CA ILE A 181 -4.72 -10.55 5.36
C ILE A 181 -5.84 -9.53 5.63
N PRO A 182 -5.57 -8.23 5.41
CA PRO A 182 -6.62 -7.21 5.45
C PRO A 182 -7.72 -7.52 4.43
N SER A 183 -8.97 -7.16 4.74
CA SER A 183 -10.05 -7.27 3.76
C SER A 183 -9.94 -6.21 2.67
N GLY A 184 -10.48 -6.51 1.48
CA GLY A 184 -10.55 -5.53 0.40
C GLY A 184 -11.32 -4.27 0.80
N ASN A 185 -12.37 -4.39 1.64
CA ASN A 185 -13.10 -3.24 2.16
C ASN A 185 -12.26 -2.36 3.09
N SER A 186 -11.43 -2.96 3.96
CA SER A 186 -10.52 -2.23 4.85
C SER A 186 -9.47 -1.45 4.04
N VAL A 187 -8.87 -2.11 3.05
CA VAL A 187 -7.85 -1.48 2.20
C VAL A 187 -8.46 -0.43 1.27
N ALA A 188 -9.65 -0.67 0.71
CA ALA A 188 -10.37 0.33 -0.08
C ALA A 188 -10.68 1.58 0.74
N SER A 189 -11.09 1.43 2.02
CA SER A 189 -11.28 2.55 2.94
C SER A 189 -10.00 3.38 3.10
N PHE A 190 -8.88 2.73 3.35
CA PHE A 190 -7.58 3.38 3.50
C PHE A 190 -7.13 4.10 2.22
N ASN A 191 -7.33 3.49 1.06
CA ASN A 191 -7.04 4.11 -0.23
C ASN A 191 -7.90 5.36 -0.47
N LEU A 192 -9.22 5.29 -0.19
CA LEU A 192 -10.12 6.42 -0.35
C LEU A 192 -9.73 7.61 0.52
N VAL A 193 -9.38 7.37 1.80
CA VAL A 193 -8.90 8.43 2.70
C VAL A 193 -7.63 9.08 2.15
N ARG A 194 -6.65 8.29 1.70
CA ARG A 194 -5.38 8.81 1.17
C ARG A 194 -5.56 9.53 -0.15
N LEU A 195 -6.33 8.95 -1.09
CA LEU A 195 -6.57 9.58 -2.39
C LEU A 195 -7.35 10.88 -2.26
N SER A 196 -8.36 10.96 -1.37
CA SER A 196 -9.10 12.21 -1.14
C SER A 196 -8.18 13.36 -0.70
N ARG A 197 -7.17 13.06 0.10
CA ARG A 197 -6.17 14.05 0.55
C ARG A 197 -5.16 14.42 -0.53
N LEU A 198 -4.63 13.41 -1.23
CA LEU A 198 -3.67 13.62 -2.32
C LEU A 198 -4.26 14.39 -3.49
N THR A 199 -5.58 14.26 -3.74
CA THR A 199 -6.25 14.90 -4.88
C THR A 199 -7.07 16.13 -4.51
N GLY A 200 -7.49 16.24 -3.26
CA GLY A 200 -8.48 17.23 -2.83
C GLY A 200 -9.90 16.99 -3.39
N ASP A 201 -10.17 15.80 -3.95
CA ASP A 201 -11.45 15.46 -4.56
C ASP A 201 -12.53 15.21 -3.51
N ILE A 202 -13.55 16.07 -3.48
CA ILE A 202 -14.68 16.01 -2.55
C ILE A 202 -15.56 14.78 -2.79
N ASN A 203 -15.62 14.23 -4.01
CA ASN A 203 -16.37 13.02 -4.29
C ASN A 203 -15.69 11.80 -3.68
N ILE A 204 -14.37 11.70 -3.82
CA ILE A 204 -13.57 10.65 -3.15
C ILE A 204 -13.68 10.78 -1.63
N GLU A 205 -13.66 12.02 -1.10
CA GLU A 205 -13.88 12.27 0.34
C GLU A 205 -15.26 11.80 0.78
N GLY A 206 -16.31 12.10 0.00
CA GLY A 206 -17.67 11.63 0.25
C GLY A 206 -17.78 10.10 0.26
N MET A 207 -17.13 9.44 -0.69
CA MET A 207 -17.07 7.98 -0.75
C MET A 207 -16.30 7.39 0.46
N SER A 208 -15.21 8.02 0.86
CA SER A 208 -14.45 7.65 2.05
C SER A 208 -15.31 7.69 3.32
N ASN A 209 -16.12 8.74 3.49
CA ASN A 209 -17.03 8.85 4.63
C ASN A 209 -18.05 7.72 4.67
N LYS A 210 -18.70 7.44 3.55
CA LYS A 210 -19.67 6.33 3.41
C LYS A 210 -19.05 4.97 3.67
N GLN A 211 -17.80 4.76 3.22
CA GLN A 211 -17.08 3.52 3.44
C GLN A 211 -16.71 3.32 4.92
N ILE A 212 -16.28 4.38 5.59
CA ILE A 212 -15.99 4.35 7.04
C ILE A 212 -17.27 4.10 7.84
N GLU A 213 -18.38 4.73 7.46
CA GLU A 213 -19.69 4.50 8.07
C GLU A 213 -20.14 3.04 7.93
N PHE A 214 -19.96 2.43 6.75
CA PHE A 214 -20.20 1.00 6.55
C PHE A 214 -19.36 0.13 7.49
N LEU A 215 -18.06 0.41 7.63
CA LEU A 215 -17.14 -0.36 8.47
C LEU A 215 -17.37 -0.13 9.97
N ALA A 216 -17.84 1.05 10.38
CA ALA A 216 -18.06 1.40 11.77
C ALA A 216 -18.98 0.40 12.49
N ASN A 217 -20.03 -0.08 11.81
CA ASN A 217 -20.96 -1.07 12.36
C ASN A 217 -20.28 -2.38 12.78
N PHE A 218 -19.24 -2.80 12.06
CA PHE A 218 -18.48 -4.01 12.37
C PHE A 218 -17.39 -3.76 13.41
N ILE A 219 -16.76 -2.58 13.35
CA ILE A 219 -15.68 -2.20 14.27
C ILE A 219 -16.23 -2.07 15.70
N GLU A 220 -17.43 -1.49 15.86
CA GLU A 220 -18.07 -1.31 17.17
C GLU A 220 -18.29 -2.63 17.88
N ASP A 221 -18.72 -3.66 17.15
CA ASP A 221 -19.00 -4.98 17.72
C ASP A 221 -17.73 -5.75 18.11
N TYR A 222 -16.67 -5.70 17.29
CA TYR A 222 -15.44 -6.47 17.54
C TYR A 222 -14.19 -5.79 16.92
N PRO A 223 -13.65 -4.72 17.53
CA PRO A 223 -12.51 -3.96 17.00
C PRO A 223 -11.28 -4.81 16.60
N PRO A 224 -10.90 -5.88 17.36
CA PRO A 224 -9.74 -6.70 16.98
C PRO A 224 -9.84 -7.41 15.63
N GLY A 225 -11.04 -7.61 15.13
CA GLY A 225 -11.31 -8.23 13.83
C GLY A 225 -11.21 -7.27 12.63
N TYR A 226 -10.95 -5.99 12.86
CA TYR A 226 -11.00 -4.92 11.84
C TYR A 226 -9.83 -3.94 11.99
N THR A 227 -8.67 -4.46 12.35
CA THR A 227 -7.51 -3.64 12.72
C THR A 227 -6.99 -2.78 11.58
N PHE A 228 -7.08 -3.23 10.33
CA PHE A 228 -6.70 -2.42 9.19
C PHE A 228 -7.70 -1.29 8.90
N SER A 229 -8.99 -1.54 9.11
CA SER A 229 -10.03 -0.50 9.05
C SER A 229 -9.80 0.60 10.09
N LEU A 230 -9.30 0.26 11.29
CA LEU A 230 -8.95 1.24 12.31
C LEU A 230 -7.87 2.22 11.85
N ILE A 231 -6.96 1.83 10.95
CA ILE A 231 -5.97 2.75 10.37
C ILE A 231 -6.69 3.84 9.58
N SER A 232 -7.69 3.49 8.76
CA SER A 232 -8.49 4.46 8.02
C SER A 232 -9.22 5.43 8.95
N LEU A 233 -9.76 4.91 10.05
CA LEU A 233 -10.44 5.71 11.07
C LEU A 233 -9.49 6.68 11.77
N ILE A 234 -8.27 6.24 12.13
CA ILE A 234 -7.22 7.10 12.69
C ILE A 234 -6.90 8.23 11.70
N TYR A 235 -6.66 7.90 10.43
CA TYR A 235 -6.40 8.91 9.41
C TYR A 235 -7.55 9.91 9.24
N LYS A 236 -8.79 9.51 9.47
CA LYS A 236 -9.95 10.40 9.36
C LYS A 236 -10.17 11.28 10.59
N LEU A 237 -9.98 10.75 11.79
CA LEU A 237 -10.34 11.42 13.04
C LEU A 237 -9.24 12.31 13.61
N TYR A 238 -7.98 11.99 13.37
CA TYR A 238 -6.87 12.77 13.89
C TYR A 238 -6.41 13.84 12.87
N SER A 239 -5.76 14.89 13.40
CA SER A 239 -5.22 15.97 12.57
C SER A 239 -4.35 15.44 11.45
N SER A 240 -4.56 15.99 10.26
CA SER A 240 -3.78 15.66 9.07
C SER A 240 -2.75 16.75 8.79
N LYS A 241 -1.61 16.31 8.27
CA LYS A 241 -0.59 17.20 7.72
C LYS A 241 -0.47 16.96 6.22
N GLU A 242 -0.37 18.02 5.45
CA GLU A 242 -0.18 17.99 4.01
C GLU A 242 1.08 18.75 3.68
N ILE A 243 2.00 18.12 2.96
CA ILE A 243 3.27 18.70 2.58
C ILE A 243 3.37 18.73 1.07
N VAL A 244 3.58 19.92 0.50
CA VAL A 244 3.84 20.07 -0.93
C VAL A 244 5.23 20.65 -1.11
N CYS A 245 6.05 19.96 -1.90
CA CYS A 245 7.37 20.41 -2.34
C CYS A 245 7.33 20.74 -3.84
N VAL A 246 7.44 22.02 -4.19
CA VAL A 246 7.71 22.42 -5.57
C VAL A 246 9.21 22.57 -5.72
N ALA A 247 9.83 21.63 -6.40
CA ALA A 247 11.27 21.54 -6.55
C ALA A 247 11.75 22.26 -7.81
N LYS A 248 12.93 22.89 -7.71
CA LYS A 248 13.58 23.51 -8.88
C LYS A 248 14.07 22.49 -9.91
N ASP A 249 14.44 21.29 -9.44
CA ASP A 249 14.95 20.17 -10.25
C ASP A 249 14.74 18.81 -9.54
N LYS A 250 15.07 17.73 -10.23
CA LYS A 250 14.93 16.36 -9.72
C LYS A 250 15.90 16.03 -8.58
N GLU A 251 17.04 16.72 -8.47
CA GLU A 251 17.98 16.55 -7.36
C GLU A 251 17.36 17.08 -6.06
N ALA A 252 16.73 18.24 -6.12
CA ALA A 252 16.01 18.79 -4.98
C ALA A 252 14.82 17.91 -4.51
N ILE A 253 14.20 17.17 -5.43
CA ILE A 253 13.19 16.14 -5.04
C ILE A 253 13.86 15.01 -4.26
N LYS A 254 15.02 14.53 -4.68
CA LYS A 254 15.75 13.47 -3.96
C LYS A 254 16.19 13.93 -2.57
N ASP A 255 16.68 15.16 -2.44
CA ASP A 255 17.05 15.73 -1.14
C ASP A 255 15.85 15.82 -0.21
N PHE A 256 14.71 16.31 -0.73
CA PHE A 256 13.44 16.33 0.00
C PHE A 256 12.98 14.92 0.40
N GLN A 257 13.02 13.97 -0.52
CA GLN A 257 12.65 12.58 -0.28
C GLN A 257 13.50 11.96 0.83
N ASN A 258 14.81 12.17 0.83
CA ASN A 258 15.69 11.69 1.88
C ASN A 258 15.30 12.22 3.27
N ILE A 259 14.86 13.47 3.36
CA ILE A 259 14.40 14.06 4.63
C ILE A 259 13.09 13.41 5.08
N ILE A 260 12.11 13.32 4.18
CA ILE A 260 10.81 12.74 4.46
C ILE A 260 10.94 11.26 4.89
N ASN A 261 11.76 10.49 4.18
CA ASN A 261 11.95 9.08 4.45
C ASN A 261 12.63 8.79 5.80
N ASN A 262 13.40 9.76 6.33
CA ASN A 262 14.02 9.66 7.66
C ASN A 262 13.06 10.05 8.81
N LYS A 263 11.79 10.33 8.51
CA LYS A 263 10.77 10.70 9.50
C LYS A 263 9.63 9.69 9.48
N PHE A 264 9.12 9.37 10.66
CA PHE A 264 7.89 8.59 10.78
C PHE A 264 6.68 9.55 10.74
N LEU A 265 6.17 9.79 9.53
CA LEU A 265 5.10 10.74 9.28
C LEU A 265 3.75 10.01 9.26
N VAL A 266 3.10 9.94 10.42
CA VAL A 266 1.75 9.39 10.53
C VAL A 266 0.74 10.44 10.06
N ASN A 267 -0.29 9.98 9.34
CA ASN A 267 -1.40 10.84 8.89
C ASN A 267 -0.98 12.06 8.07
N THR A 268 0.10 11.91 7.28
CA THR A 268 0.68 12.97 6.46
C THR A 268 0.60 12.59 4.99
N SER A 269 0.07 13.48 4.16
CA SER A 269 0.10 13.34 2.69
C SER A 269 1.23 14.18 2.13
N VAL A 270 2.01 13.62 1.24
CA VAL A 270 3.18 14.29 0.66
C VAL A 270 3.07 14.33 -0.86
N ILE A 271 3.23 15.51 -1.42
CA ILE A 271 3.33 15.74 -2.86
C ILE A 271 4.68 16.39 -3.14
N ALA A 272 5.43 15.85 -4.09
CA ALA A 272 6.66 16.48 -4.57
C ALA A 272 6.71 16.41 -6.09
N LEU A 273 7.08 17.53 -6.72
CA LEU A 273 7.16 17.64 -8.17
C LEU A 273 8.10 18.78 -8.58
N CYS A 274 8.61 18.71 -9.80
CA CYS A 274 9.25 19.87 -10.42
C CYS A 274 8.20 20.83 -10.99
N LYS A 275 8.55 22.12 -11.07
CA LYS A 275 7.66 23.16 -11.61
C LYS A 275 7.06 22.81 -12.98
N ASN A 276 7.84 22.20 -13.87
CA ASN A 276 7.40 21.80 -15.19
C ASN A 276 6.42 20.61 -15.20
N GLU A 277 6.23 19.94 -14.07
CA GLU A 277 5.30 18.81 -13.91
C GLU A 277 3.94 19.25 -13.36
N ILE A 278 3.79 20.52 -12.94
CA ILE A 278 2.55 21.05 -12.36
C ILE A 278 1.37 20.84 -13.29
N GLU A 279 1.51 21.15 -14.59
CA GLU A 279 0.42 21.02 -15.53
C GLU A 279 -0.04 19.57 -15.68
N GLU A 280 0.91 18.65 -15.77
CA GLU A 280 0.62 17.22 -15.85
C GLU A 280 -0.06 16.69 -14.58
N LEU A 281 0.45 17.04 -13.39
CA LEU A 281 -0.14 16.60 -12.12
C LEU A 281 -1.52 17.23 -11.89
N SER A 282 -1.72 18.47 -12.35
CA SER A 282 -2.98 19.21 -12.16
C SER A 282 -4.20 18.57 -12.83
N GLU A 283 -4.00 17.66 -13.78
CA GLU A 283 -5.07 16.88 -14.39
C GLU A 283 -5.81 16.01 -13.35
N VAL A 284 -5.10 15.56 -12.32
CA VAL A 284 -5.62 14.67 -11.27
C VAL A 284 -5.54 15.26 -9.86
N VAL A 285 -4.78 16.34 -9.69
CA VAL A 285 -4.62 17.11 -8.44
C VAL A 285 -4.83 18.60 -8.76
N PRO A 286 -6.07 19.07 -8.96
CA PRO A 286 -6.33 20.41 -9.48
C PRO A 286 -5.76 21.54 -8.62
N PHE A 287 -5.72 21.38 -7.30
CA PHE A 287 -5.24 22.40 -6.37
C PHE A 287 -3.73 22.70 -6.52
N ILE A 288 -2.96 21.79 -7.13
CA ILE A 288 -1.51 21.95 -7.28
C ILE A 288 -1.15 23.20 -8.13
N LYS A 289 -2.06 23.68 -8.99
CA LYS A 289 -1.88 24.93 -9.77
C LYS A 289 -1.66 26.16 -8.90
N GLY A 290 -2.07 26.13 -7.63
CA GLY A 290 -1.85 27.20 -6.68
C GLY A 290 -0.45 27.27 -6.08
N TYR A 291 0.43 26.30 -6.40
CA TYR A 291 1.76 26.18 -5.81
C TYR A 291 2.85 26.50 -6.84
N ASP A 292 3.88 27.26 -6.44
CA ASP A 292 4.99 27.66 -7.33
C ASP A 292 6.32 27.75 -6.57
N LEU A 293 7.40 27.94 -7.29
CA LEU A 293 8.70 28.28 -6.75
C LEU A 293 8.68 29.72 -6.21
N LYS A 294 9.17 29.92 -4.99
CA LYS A 294 9.43 31.25 -4.44
C LYS A 294 10.87 31.64 -4.74
N ASP A 295 11.08 32.81 -5.36
CA ASP A 295 12.41 33.32 -5.73
C ASP A 295 13.24 32.31 -6.56
N SER A 296 12.59 31.53 -7.43
CA SER A 296 13.19 30.45 -8.23
C SER A 296 13.90 29.37 -7.39
N LYS A 297 13.54 29.21 -6.12
CA LYS A 297 14.06 28.21 -5.20
C LYS A 297 13.04 27.12 -4.93
N THR A 298 13.53 25.92 -4.61
CA THR A 298 12.66 24.86 -4.08
C THR A 298 11.86 25.41 -2.90
N THR A 299 10.54 25.20 -2.95
CA THR A 299 9.59 25.81 -2.02
C THR A 299 8.76 24.74 -1.35
N TYR A 300 8.62 24.84 -0.06
CA TYR A 300 7.88 23.92 0.79
C TYR A 300 6.64 24.60 1.32
N TYR A 301 5.52 23.89 1.27
CA TYR A 301 4.24 24.29 1.79
C TYR A 301 3.79 23.23 2.78
N ILE A 302 3.38 23.65 3.96
CA ILE A 302 2.83 22.76 4.99
C ILE A 302 1.46 23.28 5.37
N CYS A 303 0.46 22.41 5.25
CA CYS A 303 -0.87 22.66 5.74
C CYS A 303 -1.20 21.64 6.85
N GLU A 304 -1.86 22.10 7.88
CA GLU A 304 -2.35 21.25 8.96
C GLU A 304 -3.85 21.53 9.15
N ASN A 305 -4.66 20.49 9.10
CA ASN A 305 -6.12 20.60 9.19
C ASN A 305 -6.73 21.61 8.20
N LYS A 306 -6.23 21.64 6.96
CA LYS A 306 -6.62 22.56 5.87
C LYS A 306 -6.19 24.04 6.08
N GLU A 307 -5.40 24.36 7.10
CA GLU A 307 -4.78 25.66 7.30
C GLU A 307 -3.32 25.60 6.86
N CYS A 308 -2.95 26.47 5.89
CA CYS A 308 -1.61 26.46 5.33
C CYS A 308 -0.74 27.55 5.96
N SER A 309 0.48 27.20 6.34
CA SER A 309 1.52 28.16 6.74
C SER A 309 2.04 28.93 5.54
N LEU A 310 2.76 30.06 5.80
CA LEU A 310 3.46 30.75 4.73
C LEU A 310 4.55 29.85 4.13
N PRO A 311 4.68 29.84 2.79
CA PRO A 311 5.68 29.03 2.12
C PRO A 311 7.12 29.49 2.45
N PHE A 312 8.01 28.54 2.60
CA PHE A 312 9.43 28.77 2.89
C PHE A 312 10.34 27.98 1.94
N THR A 313 11.60 28.44 1.82
CA THR A 313 12.58 27.87 0.88
C THR A 313 13.77 27.22 1.59
N ASN A 314 13.82 27.33 2.91
CA ASN A 314 14.92 26.80 3.70
C ASN A 314 14.61 25.37 4.18
N ILE A 315 15.41 24.43 3.76
CA ILE A 315 15.26 23.01 4.10
C ILE A 315 15.38 22.75 5.62
N ASN A 316 16.13 23.57 6.36
CA ASN A 316 16.21 23.43 7.82
C ASN A 316 14.91 23.88 8.53
N GLU A 317 14.12 24.76 7.91
CA GLU A 317 12.80 25.10 8.42
C GLU A 317 11.83 23.92 8.21
N LEU A 318 11.92 23.23 7.06
CA LEU A 318 11.17 21.99 6.83
C LEU A 318 11.49 20.95 7.91
N ILE A 319 12.77 20.68 8.18
CA ILE A 319 13.18 19.68 9.18
C ILE A 319 12.63 19.98 10.58
N LYS A 320 12.52 21.28 10.93
CA LYS A 320 11.95 21.71 12.22
C LYS A 320 10.43 21.61 12.27
N ALA A 321 9.75 21.68 11.12
CA ALA A 321 8.29 21.64 11.02
C ALA A 321 7.73 20.21 10.91
N LEU A 322 8.61 19.23 10.61
CA LEU A 322 8.31 17.80 10.58
C LEU A 322 8.41 17.15 11.97
#